data_6a93beed3ab701c128b4201b35054188
#
_entry.id   6a93beed3ab701c128b4201b35054188
#
_cell.length_a   1.000
_cell.length_b   1.000
_cell.length_c   1.000
_cell.angle_alpha   90.00
_cell.angle_beta   90.00
_cell.angle_gamma   90.00
#
_symmetry.space_group_name_H-M   'P 1'
#
loop_
_entity.id
_entity.type
_entity.pdbx_description
1 polymer ?
#
loop_
_entity_poly.entity_id
_entity_poly.type
_entity_poly.pdbx_seq_one_letter_code
_entity_poly.pdbx_strand_id
1 'polypeptide(L)'
;ITDGDGVYGIPYAVEGYGIIYNDAIMKKYFALPDKAVDISDTKEIKNFDTLKTVVEDMTKHKDDLGIQGVFGSTSFAPGEDWRWQTHLMNIPVYYEYEADGVDNLDEIKFTYNKNFKNIFDLYLNNSCTEPSMVGSKNVEESMAEFAMGDVAMIQNGNWGWAMIYDLDGNVVKKEDIKFLPIYTGVEGEEKQGLCVGTENYICINSKVSEADQKASEKFLEWLFNSESGKAYCNGILGMIPPFSTFGEDERPDNPLVQDMLSYMNDDSLYSIPWDFSTFPSQEFKNQLGSYLLEYAQGNMTWDDVVKQTTDCWASEKALLVQ
;
A
#
# COMPACT_ATOMS: atom_id res chain seq x y z
N ILE A 1 5.26 -5.20 -19.78
CA ILE A 1 6.74 -5.48 -19.75
C ILE A 1 7.24 -5.43 -21.17
N THR A 2 8.26 -4.59 -21.41
CA THR A 2 8.90 -4.43 -22.70
C THR A 2 10.41 -4.70 -22.61
N ASP A 3 11.01 -5.19 -23.69
CA ASP A 3 12.46 -5.29 -23.87
C ASP A 3 12.77 -4.98 -25.34
N GLY A 4 13.50 -3.89 -25.60
CA GLY A 4 13.65 -3.33 -26.93
C GLY A 4 12.28 -3.01 -27.55
N ASP A 5 12.01 -3.51 -28.73
CA ASP A 5 10.74 -3.34 -29.48
C ASP A 5 9.69 -4.42 -29.11
N GLY A 6 10.03 -5.38 -28.22
CA GLY A 6 9.17 -6.49 -27.83
C GLY A 6 8.26 -6.14 -26.66
N VAL A 7 7.00 -6.60 -26.71
CA VAL A 7 6.04 -6.54 -25.60
C VAL A 7 5.81 -7.97 -25.11
N TYR A 8 6.26 -8.27 -23.90
CA TYR A 8 6.28 -9.63 -23.33
C TYR A 8 5.23 -9.87 -22.26
N GLY A 9 4.60 -8.82 -21.77
CA GLY A 9 3.51 -8.90 -20.79
C GLY A 9 2.64 -7.67 -20.83
N ILE A 10 1.34 -7.88 -20.60
CA ILE A 10 0.35 -6.81 -20.50
C ILE A 10 -0.12 -6.69 -19.05
N PRO A 11 -0.21 -5.47 -18.47
CA PRO A 11 -0.77 -5.28 -17.15
C PRO A 11 -2.27 -5.60 -17.19
N TYR A 12 -2.81 -6.22 -16.14
CA TYR A 12 -4.23 -6.53 -16.12
C TYR A 12 -5.02 -5.72 -15.07
N ALA A 13 -4.33 -5.04 -14.15
CA ALA A 13 -4.97 -4.17 -13.17
C ALA A 13 -4.10 -2.95 -12.86
N VAL A 14 -4.74 -1.82 -12.61
CA VAL A 14 -4.17 -0.69 -11.89
C VAL A 14 -4.62 -0.79 -10.45
N GLU A 15 -3.69 -0.67 -9.53
CA GLU A 15 -3.93 -0.79 -8.11
C GLU A 15 -3.31 0.39 -7.36
N GLY A 16 -3.85 0.70 -6.19
CA GLY A 16 -3.33 1.75 -5.34
C GLY A 16 -3.41 1.39 -3.88
N TYR A 17 -2.45 1.87 -3.10
CA TYR A 17 -2.43 1.70 -1.67
C TYR A 17 -2.15 3.02 -0.94
N GLY A 18 -2.56 3.01 0.32
CA GLY A 18 -2.41 4.11 1.24
C GLY A 18 -2.79 3.65 2.65
N ILE A 19 -3.22 4.57 3.47
CA ILE A 19 -3.86 4.28 4.75
C ILE A 19 -5.37 4.22 4.51
N ILE A 20 -5.96 3.05 4.64
CA ILE A 20 -7.42 2.89 4.66
C ILE A 20 -7.91 3.37 6.02
N TYR A 21 -8.94 4.23 6.05
CA TYR A 21 -9.50 4.73 7.30
C TYR A 21 -11.02 4.61 7.36
N ASN A 22 -11.53 4.51 8.59
CA ASN A 22 -12.95 4.52 8.90
C ASN A 22 -13.41 5.96 9.19
N ASP A 23 -14.07 6.58 8.21
CA ASP A 23 -14.51 7.97 8.27
C ASP A 23 -15.52 8.23 9.41
N ALA A 24 -16.28 7.22 9.81
CA ALA A 24 -17.19 7.36 10.96
C ALA A 24 -16.42 7.53 12.28
N ILE A 25 -15.31 6.82 12.45
CA ILE A 25 -14.41 6.98 13.63
C ILE A 25 -13.70 8.32 13.54
N MET A 26 -13.19 8.70 12.37
CA MET A 26 -12.53 10.00 12.16
C MET A 26 -13.47 11.16 12.49
N LYS A 27 -14.72 11.12 12.04
CA LYS A 27 -15.74 12.12 12.37
C LYS A 27 -16.03 12.20 13.87
N LYS A 28 -16.04 11.06 14.58
CA LYS A 28 -16.17 11.07 16.07
C LYS A 28 -14.98 11.80 16.69
N TYR A 29 -13.75 11.51 16.25
CA TYR A 29 -12.56 12.18 16.74
C TYR A 29 -12.63 13.70 16.49
N PHE A 30 -12.92 14.14 15.27
CA PHE A 30 -13.02 15.58 14.95
C PHE A 30 -14.15 16.31 15.70
N ALA A 31 -15.13 15.59 16.22
CA ALA A 31 -16.20 16.14 17.07
C ALA A 31 -15.80 16.29 18.53
N LEU A 32 -14.67 15.73 18.98
CA LEU A 32 -14.20 15.88 20.37
C LEU A 32 -13.88 17.35 20.67
N PRO A 33 -14.32 17.88 21.83
CA PRO A 33 -14.13 19.28 22.16
C PRO A 33 -12.69 19.63 22.55
N ASP A 34 -11.90 18.64 22.91
CA ASP A 34 -10.54 18.74 23.43
C ASP A 34 -9.47 18.07 22.51
N LYS A 35 -9.84 17.82 21.25
CA LYS A 35 -8.89 17.29 20.27
C LYS A 35 -7.69 18.23 20.07
N ALA A 36 -6.52 17.66 19.83
CA ALA A 36 -5.26 18.38 19.75
C ALA A 36 -5.05 19.18 18.44
N VAL A 37 -5.93 19.03 17.44
CA VAL A 37 -5.81 19.68 16.12
C VAL A 37 -6.96 20.63 15.83
N ASP A 38 -6.68 21.70 15.07
CA ASP A 38 -7.69 22.66 14.62
C ASP A 38 -8.16 22.35 13.19
N ILE A 39 -8.39 21.06 12.90
CA ILE A 39 -8.96 20.57 11.64
C ILE A 39 -10.26 19.82 11.95
N SER A 40 -11.11 19.68 10.97
CA SER A 40 -12.46 19.12 11.11
C SER A 40 -12.77 17.95 10.16
N ASP A 41 -11.84 17.65 9.25
CA ASP A 41 -11.99 16.59 8.25
C ASP A 41 -10.65 15.90 7.99
N THR A 42 -10.69 14.59 7.73
CA THR A 42 -9.50 13.78 7.41
C THR A 42 -8.76 14.32 6.18
N LYS A 43 -9.46 14.92 5.22
CA LYS A 43 -8.86 15.52 4.01
C LYS A 43 -7.96 16.73 4.30
N GLU A 44 -8.04 17.28 5.50
CA GLU A 44 -7.14 18.36 5.94
C GLU A 44 -5.80 17.85 6.47
N ILE A 45 -5.65 16.52 6.68
CA ILE A 45 -4.38 15.87 6.97
C ILE A 45 -3.60 15.80 5.66
N LYS A 46 -2.55 16.63 5.53
CA LYS A 46 -1.75 16.75 4.30
C LYS A 46 -0.24 16.58 4.50
N ASN A 47 0.18 16.21 5.68
CA ASN A 47 1.58 15.97 6.02
C ASN A 47 1.69 15.07 7.25
N PHE A 48 2.90 14.55 7.46
CA PHE A 48 3.21 13.65 8.56
C PHE A 48 2.98 14.28 9.94
N ASP A 49 3.34 15.53 10.15
CA ASP A 49 3.21 16.16 11.47
C ASP A 49 1.74 16.27 11.90
N THR A 50 0.86 16.61 10.97
CA THR A 50 -0.59 16.62 11.22
C THR A 50 -1.12 15.21 11.44
N LEU A 51 -0.71 14.24 10.60
CA LEU A 51 -1.08 12.83 10.76
C LEU A 51 -0.65 12.31 12.13
N LYS A 52 0.61 12.53 12.50
CA LYS A 52 1.16 12.13 13.79
C LYS A 52 0.37 12.72 14.95
N THR A 53 0.10 14.03 14.90
CA THR A 53 -0.66 14.69 15.96
C THR A 53 -2.06 14.09 16.11
N VAL A 54 -2.76 13.85 15.01
CA VAL A 54 -4.09 13.22 15.00
C VAL A 54 -4.00 11.81 15.60
N VAL A 55 -3.08 10.99 15.14
CA VAL A 55 -2.93 9.59 15.57
C VAL A 55 -2.58 9.48 17.05
N GLU A 56 -1.58 10.25 17.51
CA GLU A 56 -1.16 10.25 18.93
C GLU A 56 -2.27 10.77 19.86
N ASP A 57 -3.08 11.69 19.36
CA ASP A 57 -4.20 12.21 20.15
C ASP A 57 -5.40 11.24 20.15
N MET A 58 -5.72 10.62 19.02
CA MET A 58 -6.70 9.53 18.96
C MET A 58 -6.34 8.38 19.89
N THR A 59 -5.05 8.07 20.03
CA THR A 59 -4.57 7.03 20.96
C THR A 59 -4.90 7.37 22.42
N LYS A 60 -4.85 8.65 22.83
CA LYS A 60 -5.25 9.10 24.14
C LYS A 60 -6.77 9.00 24.36
N HIS A 61 -7.54 9.22 23.29
CA HIS A 61 -9.00 9.20 23.28
C HIS A 61 -9.60 7.85 22.82
N LYS A 62 -8.80 6.77 22.74
CA LYS A 62 -9.26 5.50 22.19
C LYS A 62 -10.53 4.96 22.88
N ASP A 63 -10.67 5.15 24.19
CA ASP A 63 -11.85 4.71 24.94
C ASP A 63 -13.10 5.52 24.56
N ASP A 64 -12.98 6.83 24.35
CA ASP A 64 -14.07 7.70 23.87
C ASP A 64 -14.49 7.36 22.45
N LEU A 65 -13.51 6.96 21.61
CA LEU A 65 -13.74 6.55 20.23
C LEU A 65 -14.29 5.13 20.12
N GLY A 66 -14.10 4.30 21.14
CA GLY A 66 -14.50 2.90 21.19
C GLY A 66 -13.58 2.00 20.35
N ILE A 67 -12.28 2.32 20.27
CA ILE A 67 -11.26 1.56 19.54
C ILE A 67 -10.22 0.97 20.48
N GLN A 68 -9.54 -0.10 20.04
CA GLN A 68 -8.45 -0.75 20.77
C GLN A 68 -7.09 -0.10 20.43
N GLY A 69 -6.94 0.39 19.20
CA GLY A 69 -5.79 1.13 18.70
C GLY A 69 -6.19 2.01 17.53
N VAL A 70 -5.33 2.95 17.14
CA VAL A 70 -5.59 3.76 15.94
C VAL A 70 -5.31 2.94 14.69
N PHE A 71 -4.21 2.20 14.66
CA PHE A 71 -3.86 1.33 13.54
C PHE A 71 -4.15 -0.14 13.84
N GLY A 72 -4.54 -0.87 12.80
CA GLY A 72 -4.54 -2.33 12.79
C GLY A 72 -3.12 -2.88 13.00
N SER A 73 -3.05 -4.14 13.36
CA SER A 73 -1.78 -4.83 13.63
C SER A 73 -0.83 -4.74 12.45
N THR A 74 0.43 -4.43 12.74
CA THR A 74 1.51 -4.54 11.76
C THR A 74 1.81 -6.04 11.59
N SER A 75 1.47 -6.60 10.44
CA SER A 75 1.55 -8.05 10.21
C SER A 75 2.94 -8.44 9.72
N PHE A 76 3.64 -9.24 10.51
CA PHE A 76 4.97 -9.77 10.23
C PHE A 76 5.05 -11.30 10.39
N ALA A 77 3.92 -12.01 10.41
CA ALA A 77 3.95 -13.46 10.28
C ALA A 77 4.69 -13.84 8.97
N PRO A 78 5.31 -15.02 8.89
CA PRO A 78 6.10 -15.40 7.72
C PRO A 78 5.34 -15.25 6.40
N GLY A 79 5.88 -14.43 5.49
CA GLY A 79 5.28 -14.13 4.19
C GLY A 79 4.22 -13.00 4.19
N GLU A 80 3.97 -12.37 5.35
CA GLU A 80 2.92 -11.33 5.50
C GLU A 80 3.47 -9.89 5.54
N ASP A 81 4.79 -9.73 5.50
CA ASP A 81 5.53 -8.47 5.69
C ASP A 81 5.64 -7.59 4.43
N TRP A 82 5.10 -8.05 3.29
CA TRP A 82 5.20 -7.37 1.99
C TRP A 82 4.66 -5.92 1.98
N ARG A 83 3.71 -5.58 2.88
CA ARG A 83 3.23 -4.20 3.02
C ARG A 83 4.30 -3.25 3.55
N TRP A 84 5.27 -3.75 4.29
CA TRP A 84 6.34 -2.98 4.92
C TRP A 84 7.61 -3.00 4.08
N GLN A 85 8.11 -4.21 3.78
CA GLN A 85 9.36 -4.38 3.05
C GLN A 85 9.27 -4.04 1.55
N THR A 86 8.06 -4.04 0.97
CA THR A 86 7.83 -3.65 -0.43
C THR A 86 7.08 -2.32 -0.52
N HIS A 87 5.84 -2.27 -0.06
CA HIS A 87 4.98 -1.10 -0.27
C HIS A 87 5.43 0.12 0.51
N LEU A 88 5.75 -0.01 1.80
CA LEU A 88 6.22 1.13 2.57
C LEU A 88 7.63 1.55 2.15
N MET A 89 8.52 0.58 1.84
CA MET A 89 9.88 0.84 1.35
C MET A 89 9.89 1.53 -0.02
N ASN A 90 8.85 1.38 -0.82
CA ASN A 90 8.71 2.08 -2.09
C ASN A 90 8.78 3.61 -1.95
N ILE A 91 8.24 4.17 -0.86
CA ILE A 91 8.16 5.62 -0.67
C ILE A 91 9.54 6.27 -0.51
N PRO A 92 10.43 5.83 0.43
CA PRO A 92 11.77 6.40 0.52
C PRO A 92 12.63 6.13 -0.71
N VAL A 93 12.43 5.01 -1.42
CA VAL A 93 13.13 4.72 -2.67
C VAL A 93 12.69 5.69 -3.77
N TYR A 94 11.39 5.91 -3.94
CA TYR A 94 10.85 6.91 -4.86
C TYR A 94 11.49 8.29 -4.63
N TYR A 95 11.47 8.79 -3.41
CA TYR A 95 12.04 10.10 -3.13
C TYR A 95 13.57 10.16 -3.33
N GLU A 96 14.29 9.05 -3.10
CA GLU A 96 15.72 8.99 -3.41
C GLU A 96 15.95 9.01 -4.92
N TYR A 97 15.13 8.30 -5.71
CA TYR A 97 15.21 8.33 -7.17
C TYR A 97 14.90 9.73 -7.73
N GLU A 98 13.84 10.37 -7.25
CA GLU A 98 13.51 11.75 -7.65
C GLU A 98 14.63 12.74 -7.31
N ALA A 99 15.21 12.64 -6.12
CA ALA A 99 16.29 13.52 -5.69
C ALA A 99 17.59 13.33 -6.48
N ASP A 100 17.90 12.10 -6.88
CA ASP A 100 19.08 11.76 -7.69
C ASP A 100 18.80 11.86 -9.22
N GLY A 101 17.55 12.04 -9.64
CA GLY A 101 17.14 12.16 -11.05
C GLY A 101 17.31 10.85 -11.83
N VAL A 102 17.03 9.72 -11.20
CA VAL A 102 17.18 8.37 -11.74
C VAL A 102 15.90 7.55 -11.52
N ASP A 103 15.79 6.43 -12.19
CA ASP A 103 14.68 5.48 -12.08
C ASP A 103 15.13 4.09 -11.58
N ASN A 104 16.41 3.93 -11.27
CA ASN A 104 17.00 2.71 -10.72
C ASN A 104 18.39 3.01 -10.13
N LEU A 105 18.81 2.28 -9.09
CA LEU A 105 20.12 2.38 -8.46
C LEU A 105 20.69 0.99 -8.16
N ASP A 106 21.98 0.80 -8.46
CA ASP A 106 22.72 -0.40 -8.02
C ASP A 106 23.05 -0.37 -6.52
N GLU A 107 23.17 0.82 -5.96
CA GLU A 107 23.39 1.07 -4.53
C GLU A 107 22.48 2.20 -4.06
N ILE A 108 21.67 1.97 -3.01
CA ILE A 108 20.89 3.03 -2.36
C ILE A 108 21.64 3.59 -1.16
N LYS A 109 21.47 4.89 -0.92
CA LYS A 109 21.96 5.57 0.28
C LYS A 109 20.99 5.42 1.45
N PHE A 110 19.76 5.06 1.15
CA PHE A 110 18.61 5.09 2.04
C PHE A 110 18.46 6.47 2.71
N THR A 111 18.55 7.51 1.89
CA THR A 111 18.55 8.91 2.29
C THR A 111 17.32 9.25 3.14
N TYR A 112 16.15 8.72 2.74
CA TYR A 112 14.88 8.96 3.43
C TYR A 112 14.56 7.92 4.52
N ASN A 113 15.58 7.26 5.09
CA ASN A 113 15.37 6.25 6.13
C ASN A 113 14.67 6.79 7.39
N LYS A 114 14.89 8.06 7.76
CA LYS A 114 14.22 8.70 8.90
C LYS A 114 12.74 8.92 8.62
N ASN A 115 12.40 9.22 7.38
CA ASN A 115 11.03 9.38 6.92
C ASN A 115 10.29 8.03 6.97
N PHE A 116 10.92 6.96 6.51
CA PHE A 116 10.40 5.60 6.69
C PHE A 116 10.19 5.28 8.17
N LYS A 117 11.19 5.51 9.00
CA LYS A 117 11.10 5.28 10.44
C LYS A 117 9.95 6.04 11.09
N ASN A 118 9.72 7.28 10.70
CA ASN A 118 8.66 8.13 11.23
C ASN A 118 7.29 7.45 11.14
N ILE A 119 6.91 7.02 9.92
CA ILE A 119 5.61 6.38 9.70
C ILE A 119 5.56 4.95 10.26
N PHE A 120 6.67 4.21 10.19
CA PHE A 120 6.74 2.86 10.72
C PHE A 120 6.58 2.84 12.24
N ASP A 121 7.29 3.74 12.95
CA ASP A 121 7.10 3.91 14.40
C ASP A 121 5.69 4.38 14.76
N LEU A 122 5.09 5.24 13.92
CA LEU A 122 3.73 5.69 14.15
C LEU A 122 2.74 4.52 14.09
N TYR A 123 2.91 3.61 13.14
CA TYR A 123 2.13 2.38 13.06
C TYR A 123 2.35 1.49 14.28
N LEU A 124 3.59 1.19 14.62
CA LEU A 124 3.94 0.29 15.73
C LEU A 124 3.42 0.80 17.08
N ASN A 125 3.62 2.08 17.36
CA ASN A 125 3.33 2.67 18.68
C ASN A 125 1.85 3.01 18.90
N ASN A 126 1.03 3.00 17.85
CA ASN A 126 -0.39 3.35 17.93
C ASN A 126 -1.31 2.22 17.41
N SER A 127 -0.76 1.01 17.31
CA SER A 127 -1.48 -0.20 16.92
C SER A 127 -2.27 -0.79 18.10
N CYS A 128 -3.28 -1.59 17.79
CA CYS A 128 -3.96 -2.46 18.75
C CYS A 128 -3.11 -3.66 19.21
N THR A 129 -1.97 -3.91 18.58
CA THR A 129 -1.03 -4.99 18.93
C THR A 129 0.32 -4.42 19.33
N GLU A 130 0.85 -4.91 20.46
CA GLU A 130 2.17 -4.54 20.94
C GLU A 130 3.27 -4.89 19.93
N PRO A 131 4.28 -4.01 19.73
CA PRO A 131 5.34 -4.23 18.73
C PRO A 131 6.06 -5.58 18.87
N SER A 132 6.23 -6.08 20.09
CA SER A 132 6.85 -7.39 20.35
C SER A 132 6.05 -8.57 19.81
N MET A 133 4.77 -8.41 19.50
CA MET A 133 3.84 -9.44 19.07
C MET A 133 3.54 -9.44 17.57
N VAL A 134 4.04 -8.45 16.82
CA VAL A 134 3.70 -8.28 15.39
C VAL A 134 4.13 -9.46 14.51
N GLY A 135 5.15 -10.23 14.92
CA GLY A 135 5.60 -11.44 14.22
C GLY A 135 4.61 -12.60 14.25
N SER A 136 3.56 -12.54 15.08
CA SER A 136 2.49 -13.54 15.12
C SER A 136 1.24 -13.12 14.34
N LYS A 137 1.20 -11.92 13.79
CA LYS A 137 0.02 -11.35 13.11
C LYS A 137 0.10 -11.52 11.60
N ASN A 138 -1.00 -11.95 11.00
CA ASN A 138 -1.18 -12.03 9.55
C ASN A 138 -2.10 -10.90 9.04
N VAL A 139 -2.21 -10.81 7.71
CA VAL A 139 -3.03 -9.79 7.02
C VAL A 139 -4.51 -9.93 7.35
N GLU A 140 -5.03 -11.15 7.36
CA GLU A 140 -6.45 -11.42 7.60
C GLU A 140 -6.88 -10.95 8.98
N GLU A 141 -6.06 -11.22 10.01
CA GLU A 141 -6.31 -10.72 11.38
C GLU A 141 -6.32 -9.19 11.42
N SER A 142 -5.35 -8.54 10.78
CA SER A 142 -5.27 -7.07 10.76
C SER A 142 -6.46 -6.44 10.03
N MET A 143 -6.90 -7.02 8.92
CA MET A 143 -8.06 -6.55 8.19
C MET A 143 -9.36 -6.79 8.95
N ALA A 144 -9.44 -7.88 9.72
CA ALA A 144 -10.56 -8.17 10.61
C ALA A 144 -10.66 -7.12 11.75
N GLU A 145 -9.55 -6.72 12.36
CA GLU A 145 -9.51 -5.65 13.36
C GLU A 145 -10.14 -4.36 12.82
N PHE A 146 -9.86 -3.99 11.57
CA PHE A 146 -10.47 -2.84 10.91
C PHE A 146 -11.96 -3.06 10.63
N ALA A 147 -12.32 -4.19 10.03
CA ALA A 147 -13.70 -4.51 9.67
C ALA A 147 -14.63 -4.59 10.90
N MET A 148 -14.12 -5.04 12.04
CA MET A 148 -14.85 -5.08 13.31
C MET A 148 -14.93 -3.73 14.02
N GLY A 149 -14.26 -2.69 13.49
CA GLY A 149 -14.25 -1.35 14.07
C GLY A 149 -13.35 -1.23 15.31
N ASP A 150 -12.48 -2.21 15.56
CA ASP A 150 -11.53 -2.20 16.67
C ASP A 150 -10.41 -1.16 16.45
N VAL A 151 -10.19 -0.76 15.21
CA VAL A 151 -9.19 0.25 14.83
C VAL A 151 -9.75 1.25 13.81
N ALA A 152 -9.15 2.43 13.76
CA ALA A 152 -9.57 3.49 12.86
C ALA A 152 -8.90 3.43 11.48
N MET A 153 -7.69 2.87 11.40
CA MET A 153 -6.82 2.93 10.23
C MET A 153 -6.05 1.62 10.01
N ILE A 154 -5.73 1.33 8.74
CA ILE A 154 -4.84 0.23 8.36
C ILE A 154 -4.14 0.55 7.03
N GLN A 155 -2.84 0.28 6.90
CA GLN A 155 -2.17 0.36 5.61
C GLN A 155 -2.49 -0.85 4.75
N ASN A 156 -3.14 -0.65 3.63
CA ASN A 156 -3.38 -1.68 2.60
C ASN A 156 -3.78 -1.00 1.27
N GLY A 157 -4.11 -1.80 0.26
CA GLY A 157 -4.54 -1.32 -1.06
C GLY A 157 -6.02 -1.58 -1.33
N ASN A 158 -6.46 -1.16 -2.53
CA ASN A 158 -7.85 -1.33 -2.98
C ASN A 158 -8.29 -2.80 -3.06
N TRP A 159 -7.36 -3.74 -3.18
CA TRP A 159 -7.61 -5.20 -3.10
C TRP A 159 -8.07 -5.65 -1.71
N GLY A 160 -7.80 -4.88 -0.66
CA GLY A 160 -8.24 -5.16 0.70
C GLY A 160 -9.75 -5.04 0.92
N TRP A 161 -10.50 -4.51 -0.05
CA TRP A 161 -11.94 -4.29 0.06
C TRP A 161 -12.73 -5.56 0.44
N ALA A 162 -12.47 -6.68 -0.24
CA ALA A 162 -13.16 -7.94 0.03
C ALA A 162 -12.91 -8.46 1.46
N MET A 163 -11.70 -8.25 1.98
CA MET A 163 -11.32 -8.64 3.34
C MET A 163 -12.08 -7.82 4.41
N ILE A 164 -12.60 -6.65 4.06
CA ILE A 164 -13.43 -5.82 4.94
C ILE A 164 -14.90 -6.18 4.74
N TYR A 165 -15.39 -6.10 3.50
CA TYR A 165 -16.82 -6.14 3.20
C TYR A 165 -17.42 -7.52 3.35
N ASP A 166 -16.69 -8.57 2.94
CA ASP A 166 -17.16 -9.96 2.99
C ASP A 166 -16.92 -10.64 4.34
N LEU A 167 -16.32 -9.93 5.30
CA LEU A 167 -16.07 -10.48 6.64
C LEU A 167 -17.38 -10.60 7.43
N ASP A 168 -17.66 -11.80 7.92
CA ASP A 168 -18.75 -12.01 8.88
C ASP A 168 -18.52 -11.18 10.16
N GLY A 169 -19.47 -10.31 10.47
CA GLY A 169 -19.35 -9.40 11.61
C GLY A 169 -18.78 -8.02 11.28
N ASN A 170 -18.52 -7.72 10.01
CA ASN A 170 -18.15 -6.37 9.57
C ASN A 170 -19.17 -5.33 10.05
N VAL A 171 -18.68 -4.27 10.69
CA VAL A 171 -19.49 -3.14 11.19
C VAL A 171 -19.20 -1.83 10.46
N VAL A 172 -18.17 -1.81 9.61
CA VAL A 172 -17.77 -0.61 8.86
C VAL A 172 -18.62 -0.50 7.60
N LYS A 173 -19.27 0.64 7.44
CA LYS A 173 -20.11 0.87 6.28
C LYS A 173 -19.27 1.21 5.05
N LYS A 174 -19.74 0.83 3.87
CA LYS A 174 -19.09 1.09 2.59
C LYS A 174 -18.74 2.58 2.38
N GLU A 175 -19.65 3.47 2.71
CA GLU A 175 -19.48 4.92 2.56
C GLU A 175 -18.45 5.53 3.51
N ASP A 176 -18.09 4.83 4.59
CA ASP A 176 -17.13 5.27 5.59
C ASP A 176 -15.70 4.73 5.35
N ILE A 177 -15.49 3.92 4.30
CA ILE A 177 -14.19 3.35 3.94
C ILE A 177 -13.54 4.24 2.89
N LYS A 178 -12.37 4.83 3.22
CA LYS A 178 -11.66 5.78 2.37
C LYS A 178 -10.15 5.64 2.50
N PHE A 179 -9.43 6.27 1.60
CA PHE A 179 -7.97 6.36 1.63
C PHE A 179 -7.45 7.70 2.15
N LEU A 180 -6.29 7.62 2.79
CA LEU A 180 -5.40 8.73 3.09
C LEU A 180 -4.00 8.39 2.54
N PRO A 181 -3.27 9.33 1.91
CA PRO A 181 -1.88 9.12 1.53
C PRO A 181 -0.97 8.77 2.71
N ILE A 182 0.10 8.04 2.46
CA ILE A 182 1.09 7.70 3.48
C ILE A 182 2.10 8.83 3.57
N TYR A 183 1.87 9.79 4.45
CA TYR A 183 2.78 10.88 4.70
C TYR A 183 3.94 10.45 5.61
N THR A 184 5.15 10.89 5.30
CA THR A 184 6.39 10.43 5.96
C THR A 184 7.26 11.56 6.49
N GLY A 185 6.88 12.82 6.25
CA GLY A 185 7.63 14.01 6.63
C GLY A 185 8.68 14.42 5.59
N VAL A 186 8.48 14.07 4.33
CA VAL A 186 9.29 14.59 3.23
C VAL A 186 8.80 15.99 2.87
N GLU A 187 9.72 16.91 2.60
CA GLU A 187 9.37 18.27 2.18
C GLU A 187 8.54 18.26 0.89
N GLY A 188 7.40 18.95 0.90
CA GLY A 188 6.51 19.04 -0.25
C GLY A 188 5.47 17.91 -0.36
N GLU A 189 5.38 17.02 0.64
CA GLU A 189 4.41 15.92 0.66
C GLU A 189 2.94 16.36 0.72
N GLU A 190 2.64 17.65 0.92
CA GLU A 190 1.27 18.18 0.96
C GLU A 190 0.51 17.97 -0.36
N LYS A 191 1.25 17.73 -1.45
CA LYS A 191 0.71 17.42 -2.78
C LYS A 191 0.79 15.94 -3.13
N GLN A 192 1.26 15.11 -2.21
CA GLN A 192 1.33 13.67 -2.40
C GLN A 192 -0.08 13.07 -2.39
N GLY A 193 -0.39 12.27 -3.42
CA GLY A 193 -1.54 11.39 -3.48
C GLY A 193 -1.17 9.97 -3.02
N LEU A 194 -1.90 8.97 -3.54
CA LEU A 194 -1.68 7.57 -3.22
C LEU A 194 -0.49 6.99 -4.00
N CYS A 195 0.00 5.86 -3.52
CA CYS A 195 0.92 5.01 -4.28
C CYS A 195 0.12 4.21 -5.30
N VAL A 196 0.33 4.45 -6.60
CA VAL A 196 -0.48 3.85 -7.67
C VAL A 196 0.44 3.22 -8.72
N GLY A 197 0.09 2.03 -9.16
CA GLY A 197 0.87 1.34 -10.19
C GLY A 197 0.26 0.01 -10.62
N THR A 198 1.11 -0.82 -11.20
CA THR A 198 0.80 -2.21 -11.54
C THR A 198 2.05 -3.06 -11.36
N GLU A 199 1.90 -4.25 -10.78
CA GLU A 199 3.00 -5.22 -10.68
C GLU A 199 2.65 -6.56 -11.34
N ASN A 200 1.39 -6.75 -11.69
CA ASN A 200 0.88 -8.01 -12.18
C ASN A 200 0.68 -7.96 -13.69
N TYR A 201 1.32 -8.89 -14.39
CA TYR A 201 1.30 -8.96 -15.84
C TYR A 201 0.90 -10.35 -16.32
N ILE A 202 0.12 -10.41 -17.40
CA ILE A 202 -0.19 -11.64 -18.09
C ILE A 202 0.80 -11.82 -19.23
N CYS A 203 1.48 -12.97 -19.23
CA CYS A 203 2.41 -13.36 -20.28
C CYS A 203 1.96 -14.68 -20.88
N ILE A 204 2.10 -14.81 -22.22
CA ILE A 204 1.85 -16.07 -22.92
C ILE A 204 3.16 -16.83 -23.03
N ASN A 205 3.18 -18.09 -22.58
CA ASN A 205 4.36 -18.93 -22.64
C ASN A 205 4.73 -19.25 -24.11
N SER A 206 5.86 -18.73 -24.58
CA SER A 206 6.36 -18.96 -25.96
C SER A 206 6.81 -20.40 -26.24
N LYS A 207 6.94 -21.26 -25.23
CA LYS A 207 7.39 -22.64 -25.36
C LYS A 207 6.24 -23.64 -25.53
N VAL A 208 4.96 -23.22 -25.42
CA VAL A 208 3.83 -24.08 -25.69
C VAL A 208 3.50 -24.14 -27.19
N SER A 209 2.60 -25.02 -27.62
CA SER A 209 2.23 -25.13 -29.03
C SER A 209 1.60 -23.82 -29.55
N GLU A 210 1.72 -23.57 -30.87
CA GLU A 210 1.10 -22.40 -31.50
C GLU A 210 -0.42 -22.38 -31.30
N ALA A 211 -1.05 -23.56 -31.24
CA ALA A 211 -2.47 -23.67 -30.95
C ALA A 211 -2.84 -23.18 -29.54
N ASP A 212 -2.01 -23.52 -28.54
CA ASP A 212 -2.20 -23.06 -27.16
C ASP A 212 -1.93 -21.57 -27.01
N GLN A 213 -0.89 -21.04 -27.71
CA GLN A 213 -0.63 -19.60 -27.74
C GLN A 213 -1.84 -18.84 -28.29
N LYS A 214 -2.37 -19.27 -29.45
CA LYS A 214 -3.56 -18.65 -30.04
C LYS A 214 -4.82 -18.80 -29.19
N ALA A 215 -4.96 -19.88 -28.45
CA ALA A 215 -6.07 -20.05 -27.51
C ALA A 215 -5.95 -19.07 -26.34
N SER A 216 -4.74 -18.86 -25.83
CA SER A 216 -4.46 -17.87 -24.78
C SER A 216 -4.73 -16.44 -25.26
N GLU A 217 -4.27 -16.07 -26.48
CA GLU A 217 -4.58 -14.77 -27.08
C GLU A 217 -6.09 -14.52 -27.19
N LYS A 218 -6.84 -15.51 -27.70
CA LYS A 218 -8.30 -15.41 -27.78
C LYS A 218 -9.00 -15.28 -26.43
N PHE A 219 -8.45 -15.95 -25.40
CA PHE A 219 -8.99 -15.80 -24.03
C PHE A 219 -8.77 -14.38 -23.52
N LEU A 220 -7.57 -13.81 -23.70
CA LEU A 220 -7.26 -12.44 -23.30
C LEU A 220 -8.10 -11.41 -24.08
N GLU A 221 -8.26 -11.63 -25.41
CA GLU A 221 -9.13 -10.81 -26.24
C GLU A 221 -10.59 -10.84 -25.75
N TRP A 222 -11.10 -12.01 -25.43
CA TRP A 222 -12.43 -12.16 -24.83
C TRP A 222 -12.51 -11.46 -23.48
N LEU A 223 -11.53 -11.69 -22.58
CA LEU A 223 -11.56 -11.17 -21.21
C LEU A 223 -11.60 -9.63 -21.18
N PHE A 224 -10.81 -8.97 -22.01
CA PHE A 224 -10.66 -7.52 -21.96
C PHE A 224 -11.49 -6.75 -22.99
N ASN A 225 -12.11 -7.41 -23.99
CA ASN A 225 -12.86 -6.71 -25.03
C ASN A 225 -14.33 -7.13 -25.12
N SER A 226 -14.73 -8.31 -24.64
CA SER A 226 -16.14 -8.72 -24.69
C SER A 226 -16.92 -8.18 -23.50
N GLU A 227 -18.22 -7.95 -23.68
CA GLU A 227 -19.14 -7.53 -22.62
C GLU A 227 -19.09 -8.49 -21.40
N SER A 228 -19.12 -9.80 -21.65
CA SER A 228 -19.07 -10.80 -20.57
C SER A 228 -17.70 -10.86 -19.88
N GLY A 229 -16.61 -10.74 -20.62
CA GLY A 229 -15.25 -10.70 -20.04
C GLY A 229 -15.04 -9.47 -19.15
N LYS A 230 -15.45 -8.30 -19.64
CA LYS A 230 -15.40 -7.06 -18.85
C LYS A 230 -16.27 -7.15 -17.59
N ALA A 231 -17.46 -7.74 -17.66
CA ALA A 231 -18.31 -7.97 -16.49
C ALA A 231 -17.62 -8.88 -15.45
N TYR A 232 -16.84 -9.87 -15.90
CA TYR A 232 -15.99 -10.66 -14.98
C TYR A 232 -14.88 -9.84 -14.34
N CYS A 233 -14.16 -9.02 -15.12
CA CYS A 233 -13.11 -8.14 -14.58
C CYS A 233 -13.66 -7.22 -13.49
N ASN A 234 -14.75 -6.53 -13.76
CA ASN A 234 -15.30 -5.52 -12.87
C ASN A 234 -16.04 -6.10 -11.66
N GLY A 235 -16.82 -7.17 -11.88
CA GLY A 235 -17.68 -7.74 -10.86
C GLY A 235 -16.97 -8.77 -9.99
N ILE A 236 -16.56 -9.89 -10.58
CA ILE A 236 -16.05 -11.04 -9.82
C ILE A 236 -14.59 -10.83 -9.43
N LEU A 237 -13.75 -10.32 -10.36
CA LEU A 237 -12.33 -10.13 -10.12
C LEU A 237 -12.02 -8.79 -9.44
N GLY A 238 -12.96 -7.82 -9.47
CA GLY A 238 -12.77 -6.49 -8.88
C GLY A 238 -11.57 -5.72 -9.45
N MET A 239 -11.17 -6.04 -10.70
CA MET A 239 -10.00 -5.49 -11.34
C MET A 239 -10.31 -4.15 -12.01
N ILE A 240 -9.29 -3.29 -12.11
CA ILE A 240 -9.32 -2.06 -12.90
C ILE A 240 -8.32 -2.22 -14.05
N PRO A 241 -8.74 -2.85 -15.17
CA PRO A 241 -7.82 -3.02 -16.29
C PRO A 241 -7.42 -1.66 -16.89
N PRO A 242 -6.13 -1.46 -17.22
CA PRO A 242 -5.62 -0.19 -17.75
C PRO A 242 -5.87 -0.03 -19.25
N PHE A 243 -6.99 -0.54 -19.75
CA PHE A 243 -7.31 -0.54 -21.18
C PHE A 243 -8.39 0.48 -21.51
N SER A 244 -8.20 1.19 -22.63
CA SER A 244 -9.18 2.16 -23.16
C SER A 244 -10.52 1.55 -23.57
N THR A 245 -10.61 0.22 -23.60
CA THR A 245 -11.83 -0.53 -23.86
C THR A 245 -12.80 -0.54 -22.67
N PHE A 246 -12.34 -0.15 -21.46
CA PHE A 246 -13.16 -0.07 -20.24
C PHE A 246 -13.65 1.37 -20.04
N GLY A 247 -14.97 1.54 -20.00
CA GLY A 247 -15.64 2.80 -19.70
C GLY A 247 -15.71 3.09 -18.20
N GLU A 248 -16.17 4.29 -17.84
CA GLU A 248 -16.34 4.69 -16.42
C GLU A 248 -17.41 3.86 -15.70
N ASP A 249 -18.44 3.44 -16.41
CA ASP A 249 -19.53 2.58 -15.94
C ASP A 249 -19.12 1.09 -15.81
N GLU A 250 -17.95 0.75 -16.32
CA GLU A 250 -17.37 -0.59 -16.22
C GLU A 250 -16.31 -0.70 -15.13
N ARG A 251 -16.38 0.15 -14.09
CA ARG A 251 -15.46 0.12 -12.92
C ARG A 251 -16.07 -0.66 -11.76
N PRO A 252 -15.26 -1.36 -10.96
CA PRO A 252 -15.75 -2.06 -9.78
C PRO A 252 -16.49 -1.15 -8.80
N ASP A 253 -17.59 -1.63 -8.23
CA ASP A 253 -18.31 -0.95 -7.15
C ASP A 253 -17.60 -1.12 -5.79
N ASN A 254 -16.35 -0.73 -5.74
CA ASN A 254 -15.45 -0.79 -4.61
C ASN A 254 -15.12 0.65 -4.18
N PRO A 255 -15.42 1.07 -2.94
CA PRO A 255 -15.22 2.46 -2.50
C PRO A 255 -13.74 2.87 -2.53
N LEU A 256 -12.81 1.94 -2.26
CA LEU A 256 -11.38 2.20 -2.33
C LEU A 256 -10.91 2.44 -3.77
N VAL A 257 -11.52 1.76 -4.75
CA VAL A 257 -11.28 2.03 -6.18
C VAL A 257 -11.76 3.43 -6.55
N GLN A 258 -12.96 3.81 -6.14
CA GLN A 258 -13.52 5.12 -6.44
C GLN A 258 -12.68 6.23 -5.80
N ASP A 259 -12.24 6.04 -4.57
CA ASP A 259 -11.41 7.01 -3.86
C ASP A 259 -10.01 7.12 -4.50
N MET A 260 -9.37 5.98 -4.86
CA MET A 260 -8.11 5.96 -5.60
C MET A 260 -8.20 6.74 -6.92
N LEU A 261 -9.26 6.51 -7.69
CA LEU A 261 -9.48 7.22 -8.95
C LEU A 261 -9.71 8.72 -8.72
N SER A 262 -10.33 9.11 -7.61
CA SER A 262 -10.47 10.52 -7.24
C SER A 262 -9.12 11.18 -6.99
N TYR A 263 -8.20 10.50 -6.28
CA TYR A 263 -6.82 10.98 -6.11
C TYR A 263 -6.07 11.08 -7.44
N MET A 264 -6.19 10.07 -8.31
CA MET A 264 -5.53 10.06 -9.62
C MET A 264 -6.02 11.15 -10.58
N ASN A 265 -7.27 11.57 -10.45
CA ASN A 265 -7.88 12.60 -11.29
C ASN A 265 -7.76 14.03 -10.71
N ASP A 266 -7.11 14.19 -9.57
CA ASP A 266 -6.83 15.49 -8.99
C ASP A 266 -5.47 16.01 -9.49
N ASP A 267 -5.51 16.91 -10.48
CA ASP A 267 -4.32 17.52 -11.10
C ASP A 267 -3.44 18.32 -10.11
N SER A 268 -3.93 18.59 -8.90
CA SER A 268 -3.14 19.26 -7.85
C SER A 268 -2.25 18.32 -7.05
N LEU A 269 -2.44 17.00 -7.22
CA LEU A 269 -1.73 15.95 -6.53
C LEU A 269 -0.85 15.16 -7.51
N TYR A 270 0.22 14.55 -6.99
CA TYR A 270 1.00 13.56 -7.72
C TYR A 270 0.85 12.18 -7.06
N SER A 271 0.80 11.13 -7.87
CA SER A 271 0.86 9.75 -7.37
C SER A 271 2.31 9.31 -7.24
N ILE A 272 2.60 8.50 -6.22
CA ILE A 272 3.88 7.80 -6.11
C ILE A 272 3.80 6.53 -6.97
N PRO A 273 4.67 6.37 -7.99
CA PRO A 273 4.72 5.16 -8.80
C PRO A 273 5.24 3.97 -8.00
N TRP A 274 5.03 2.78 -8.53
CA TRP A 274 5.51 1.54 -7.92
C TRP A 274 6.93 1.19 -8.39
N ASP A 275 7.93 1.79 -7.74
CA ASP A 275 9.35 1.58 -8.06
C ASP A 275 9.90 0.26 -7.47
N PHE A 276 9.13 -0.45 -6.66
CA PHE A 276 9.58 -1.72 -6.07
C PHE A 276 9.81 -2.85 -7.10
N SER A 277 9.43 -2.66 -8.35
CA SER A 277 9.85 -3.51 -9.47
C SER A 277 11.36 -3.42 -9.75
N THR A 278 12.01 -2.34 -9.32
CA THR A 278 13.46 -2.12 -9.42
C THR A 278 14.24 -2.68 -8.23
N PHE A 279 13.56 -3.16 -7.19
CA PHE A 279 14.23 -3.75 -6.02
C PHE A 279 15.06 -4.96 -6.43
N PRO A 280 16.20 -5.21 -5.79
CA PRO A 280 17.18 -6.17 -6.27
C PRO A 280 16.63 -7.58 -6.46
N SER A 281 15.93 -8.11 -5.46
CA SER A 281 15.47 -9.50 -5.47
C SER A 281 14.37 -9.74 -4.42
N GLN A 282 13.76 -10.92 -4.46
CA GLN A 282 12.88 -11.37 -3.37
C GLN A 282 13.68 -11.60 -2.07
N GLU A 283 14.95 -12.01 -2.18
CA GLU A 283 15.80 -12.18 -0.99
C GLU A 283 16.05 -10.85 -0.29
N PHE A 284 16.32 -9.77 -1.03
CA PHE A 284 16.40 -8.42 -0.43
C PHE A 284 15.13 -8.07 0.35
N LYS A 285 13.95 -8.33 -0.23
CA LYS A 285 12.66 -8.06 0.42
C LYS A 285 12.52 -8.87 1.71
N ASN A 286 12.85 -10.15 1.67
CA ASN A 286 12.78 -11.05 2.84
C ASN A 286 13.72 -10.59 3.96
N GLN A 287 14.94 -10.19 3.62
CA GLN A 287 15.92 -9.70 4.59
C GLN A 287 15.47 -8.38 5.22
N LEU A 288 14.98 -7.43 4.42
CA LEU A 288 14.42 -6.18 4.95
C LEU A 288 13.23 -6.43 5.89
N GLY A 289 12.33 -7.33 5.53
CA GLY A 289 11.22 -7.75 6.41
C GLY A 289 11.72 -8.28 7.75
N SER A 290 12.78 -9.11 7.73
CA SER A 290 13.41 -9.62 8.95
C SER A 290 14.04 -8.52 9.79
N TYR A 291 14.74 -7.55 9.18
CA TYR A 291 15.34 -6.42 9.90
C TYR A 291 14.27 -5.53 10.56
N LEU A 292 13.17 -5.28 9.85
CA LEU A 292 12.04 -4.50 10.39
C LEU A 292 11.37 -5.22 11.56
N LEU A 293 11.21 -6.54 11.49
CA LEU A 293 10.68 -7.35 12.59
C LEU A 293 11.60 -7.31 13.82
N GLU A 294 12.91 -7.51 13.65
CA GLU A 294 13.88 -7.43 14.75
C GLU A 294 13.91 -6.03 15.38
N TYR A 295 13.77 -4.98 14.56
CA TYR A 295 13.63 -3.62 15.06
C TYR A 295 12.34 -3.44 15.87
N ALA A 296 11.20 -3.89 15.35
CA ALA A 296 9.91 -3.78 16.05
C ALA A 296 9.93 -4.50 17.40
N GLN A 297 10.63 -5.63 17.49
CA GLN A 297 10.81 -6.42 18.71
C GLN A 297 11.87 -5.87 19.67
N GLY A 298 12.59 -4.81 19.27
CA GLY A 298 13.65 -4.18 20.08
C GLY A 298 14.99 -4.95 20.08
N ASN A 299 15.17 -5.90 19.17
CA ASN A 299 16.39 -6.71 19.03
C ASN A 299 17.43 -6.06 18.11
N MET A 300 17.04 -5.08 17.30
CA MET A 300 17.89 -4.37 16.35
C MET A 300 17.73 -2.85 16.49
N THR A 301 18.82 -2.09 16.34
CA THR A 301 18.73 -0.62 16.29
C THR A 301 18.33 -0.15 14.89
N TRP A 302 17.77 1.07 14.78
CA TRP A 302 17.45 1.63 13.47
C TRP A 302 18.69 1.83 12.59
N ASP A 303 19.81 2.22 13.17
CA ASP A 303 21.08 2.37 12.44
C ASP A 303 21.56 1.03 11.85
N ASP A 304 21.33 -0.08 12.55
CA ASP A 304 21.62 -1.41 12.03
C ASP A 304 20.67 -1.78 10.88
N VAL A 305 19.37 -1.45 10.99
CA VAL A 305 18.40 -1.64 9.88
C VAL A 305 18.88 -0.90 8.64
N VAL A 306 19.23 0.39 8.77
CA VAL A 306 19.73 1.21 7.65
C VAL A 306 20.96 0.58 7.02
N LYS A 307 21.96 0.26 7.83
CA LYS A 307 23.21 -0.34 7.35
C LYS A 307 22.97 -1.65 6.63
N GLN A 308 22.23 -2.57 7.25
CA GLN A 308 21.98 -3.89 6.66
C GLN A 308 21.13 -3.80 5.39
N THR A 309 20.19 -2.87 5.33
CA THR A 309 19.37 -2.62 4.12
C THR A 309 20.23 -2.15 2.95
N THR A 310 21.13 -1.18 3.17
CA THR A 310 22.01 -0.68 2.10
C THR A 310 23.03 -1.74 1.65
N ASP A 311 23.63 -2.46 2.58
CA ASP A 311 24.59 -3.54 2.28
C ASP A 311 23.89 -4.69 1.50
N CYS A 312 22.68 -5.07 1.90
CA CYS A 312 21.89 -6.11 1.24
C CYS A 312 21.46 -5.68 -0.17
N TRP A 313 20.97 -4.43 -0.34
CA TRP A 313 20.62 -3.89 -1.65
C TRP A 313 21.78 -4.01 -2.63
N ALA A 314 22.95 -3.47 -2.28
CA ALA A 314 24.13 -3.49 -3.13
C ALA A 314 24.59 -4.93 -3.47
N SER A 315 24.59 -5.83 -2.48
CA SER A 315 24.99 -7.23 -2.70
C SER A 315 24.03 -7.98 -3.64
N GLU A 316 22.73 -7.80 -3.48
CA GLU A 316 21.72 -8.45 -4.31
C GLU A 316 21.70 -7.87 -5.74
N LYS A 317 21.88 -6.55 -5.91
CA LYS A 317 22.05 -5.94 -7.23
C LYS A 317 23.27 -6.50 -7.99
N ALA A 318 24.39 -6.68 -7.30
CA ALA A 318 25.58 -7.24 -7.90
C ALA A 318 25.38 -8.66 -8.45
N LEU A 319 24.41 -9.43 -7.95
CA LEU A 319 24.08 -10.77 -8.46
C LEU A 319 23.31 -10.74 -9.78
N LEU A 320 22.60 -9.64 -10.08
CA LEU A 320 21.84 -9.49 -11.33
C LEU A 320 22.73 -9.20 -12.55
N VAL A 321 23.98 -8.78 -12.34
CA VAL A 321 24.91 -8.40 -13.40
C VAL A 321 25.81 -9.57 -13.84
N GLN A 322 25.72 -10.73 -13.17
CA GLN A 322 26.44 -11.97 -13.51
C GLN A 322 25.60 -12.89 -14.42
#